data_339d7dee06d1c8c66a82a842e1428ab0
#
_entry.id   339d7dee06d1c8c66a82a842e1428ab0
#
_cell.length_a   1.000
_cell.length_b   1.000
_cell.length_c   1.000
_cell.angle_alpha   90.00
_cell.angle_beta   90.00
_cell.angle_gamma   90.00
#
_symmetry.space_group_name_H-M   'P 1'
#
loop_
_entity.id
_entity.type
_entity.pdbx_description
1 polymer ?
#
loop_
_entity_poly.entity_id
_entity_poly.type
_entity_poly.pdbx_seq_one_letter_code
_entity_poly.pdbx_strand_id
1 'polypeptide(L)'
;MKRPNPTVLKKAEGIKTSRKKRTLVIVLILLAITFVVVFISSIASAQDTYKLMYPGLVGAATSTTTAYSAYQRPVHTTTETTTEVTTTATTTVPHAVLAATPTPTISPDSGRTQDNSPEPFMEDRNFSFKPIGIQTASYQQRAVYLDELKEEVTAYQKSHSNIRICYEFISLSSGERLGVDELDPVVPSGAMAIPAAIVFYDKNAGITGPLSEVVTYDGSSKGTRNSSYIAKTYSYGKQFYMRTILYYSIAKNDSVALNFLINKLGGMEEALAEIKKISGYISFDDKVIYKDYSGKEYRTTGTISCYDMGQYLSYIYRTFTINPQVNQRLLNDLAANEVASPLSAAFPEDTRILHVLGRNTDRKAYMECAIVDYKEPFALIIYVEAASSESAGTAIATLGSYTQKYIEKCYK
;
A
#
# COMPACT_ATOMS: atom_id res chain seq x y z
N MET A 1 81.87 36.28 -2.00
CA MET A 1 80.50 35.92 -1.73
C MET A 1 80.43 34.47 -1.31
N LYS A 2 80.06 34.15 -0.04
CA LYS A 2 79.95 32.81 0.47
C LYS A 2 78.59 32.20 0.02
N ARG A 3 78.60 31.07 -0.68
CA ARG A 3 77.37 30.38 -1.07
C ARG A 3 76.62 29.88 0.20
N PRO A 4 75.30 30.03 0.29
CA PRO A 4 74.57 29.57 1.46
C PRO A 4 74.61 28.05 1.59
N ASN A 5 74.63 27.56 2.82
CA ASN A 5 74.76 26.15 3.17
C ASN A 5 73.51 25.37 2.69
N PRO A 6 73.67 24.32 1.88
CA PRO A 6 72.53 23.56 1.28
C PRO A 6 71.61 22.93 2.33
N THR A 7 72.06 22.71 3.55
CA THR A 7 71.26 22.15 4.66
C THR A 7 70.21 23.17 5.17
N VAL A 8 70.49 24.48 5.11
CA VAL A 8 69.55 25.52 5.55
C VAL A 8 68.45 25.71 4.52
N LEU A 9 68.73 25.59 3.22
CA LEU A 9 67.74 25.66 2.15
C LEU A 9 66.73 24.52 2.21
N LYS A 10 67.18 23.27 2.43
CA LYS A 10 66.27 22.10 2.58
C LYS A 10 65.36 22.21 3.81
N LYS A 11 65.81 22.79 4.90
CA LYS A 11 65.00 23.01 6.11
C LYS A 11 63.94 24.07 5.91
N ALA A 12 64.21 25.12 5.14
CA ALA A 12 63.27 26.17 4.79
C ALA A 12 62.18 25.70 3.81
N GLU A 13 62.51 24.84 2.85
CA GLU A 13 61.55 24.25 1.94
C GLU A 13 60.60 23.26 2.67
N GLY A 14 61.13 22.42 3.60
CA GLY A 14 60.35 21.51 4.41
C GLY A 14 59.32 22.23 5.31
N ILE A 15 59.68 23.42 5.84
CA ILE A 15 58.76 24.25 6.65
C ILE A 15 57.69 24.89 5.78
N LYS A 16 58.01 25.35 4.57
CA LYS A 16 57.01 25.89 3.62
C LYS A 16 55.99 24.84 3.15
N THR A 17 56.40 23.61 2.85
CA THR A 17 55.51 22.52 2.45
C THR A 17 54.64 22.06 3.61
N SER A 18 55.11 22.05 4.84
CA SER A 18 54.33 21.72 6.03
C SER A 18 53.23 22.78 6.30
N ARG A 19 53.55 24.06 6.16
CA ARG A 19 52.55 25.14 6.30
C ARG A 19 51.46 25.02 5.24
N LYS A 20 51.81 24.83 3.96
CA LYS A 20 50.81 24.64 2.88
C LYS A 20 49.88 23.43 3.13
N LYS A 21 50.42 22.31 3.60
CA LYS A 21 49.64 21.11 3.97
C LYS A 21 48.65 21.40 5.13
N ARG A 22 49.09 22.12 6.16
CA ARG A 22 48.23 22.52 7.30
C ARG A 22 47.13 23.48 6.85
N THR A 23 47.42 24.47 6.00
CA THR A 23 46.42 25.36 5.45
C THR A 23 45.39 24.63 4.59
N LEU A 24 45.83 23.67 3.75
CA LEU A 24 44.92 22.85 2.95
C LEU A 24 43.98 22.04 3.81
N VAL A 25 44.47 21.40 4.88
CA VAL A 25 43.65 20.60 5.81
C VAL A 25 42.61 21.49 6.52
N ILE A 26 43.00 22.70 6.97
CA ILE A 26 42.06 23.64 7.60
C ILE A 26 40.97 24.07 6.61
N VAL A 27 41.31 24.37 5.37
CA VAL A 27 40.32 24.74 4.33
C VAL A 27 39.34 23.57 4.06
N LEU A 28 39.84 22.34 3.97
CA LEU A 28 38.99 21.18 3.78
C LEU A 28 38.04 20.94 4.97
N ILE A 29 38.52 21.14 6.20
CA ILE A 29 37.67 21.04 7.40
C ILE A 29 36.61 22.12 7.39
N LEU A 30 36.93 23.36 7.05
CA LEU A 30 35.96 24.44 6.97
C LEU A 30 34.90 24.18 5.89
N LEU A 31 35.32 23.70 4.72
CA LEU A 31 34.37 23.31 3.66
C LEU A 31 33.43 22.18 4.11
N ALA A 32 33.95 21.15 4.81
CA ALA A 32 33.14 20.09 5.34
C ALA A 32 32.11 20.59 6.38
N ILE A 33 32.55 21.47 7.29
CA ILE A 33 31.64 22.11 8.27
C ILE A 33 30.55 22.93 7.58
N THR A 34 30.93 23.73 6.58
CA THR A 34 29.97 24.55 5.81
C THR A 34 28.95 23.63 5.10
N PHE A 35 29.41 22.54 4.49
CA PHE A 35 28.53 21.57 3.84
C PHE A 35 27.52 20.96 4.83
N VAL A 36 27.99 20.55 6.01
CA VAL A 36 27.14 19.99 7.07
C VAL A 36 26.11 21.02 7.56
N VAL A 37 26.52 22.28 7.76
CA VAL A 37 25.61 23.35 8.18
C VAL A 37 24.55 23.61 7.13
N VAL A 38 24.92 23.72 5.85
CA VAL A 38 23.98 23.90 4.74
C VAL A 38 23.02 22.71 4.63
N PHE A 39 23.54 21.49 4.78
CA PHE A 39 22.71 20.28 4.74
C PHE A 39 21.71 20.22 5.90
N ILE A 40 22.13 20.53 7.13
CA ILE A 40 21.24 20.61 8.30
C ILE A 40 20.19 21.73 8.12
N SER A 41 20.60 22.90 7.61
CA SER A 41 19.67 23.99 7.33
C SER A 41 18.66 23.64 6.25
N SER A 42 19.07 22.90 5.23
CA SER A 42 18.16 22.41 4.17
C SER A 42 17.15 21.39 4.72
N ILE A 43 17.57 20.50 5.62
CA ILE A 43 16.67 19.55 6.30
C ILE A 43 15.69 20.32 7.22
N ALA A 44 16.17 21.27 8.00
CA ALA A 44 15.32 22.09 8.88
C ALA A 44 14.29 22.90 8.06
N SER A 45 14.72 23.52 6.96
CA SER A 45 13.81 24.25 6.05
C SER A 45 12.80 23.31 5.39
N ALA A 46 13.21 22.10 5.00
CA ALA A 46 12.30 21.10 4.46
C ALA A 46 11.28 20.64 5.53
N GLN A 47 11.71 20.47 6.78
CA GLN A 47 10.81 20.14 7.90
C GLN A 47 9.83 21.27 8.23
N ASP A 48 10.28 22.53 8.19
CA ASP A 48 9.40 23.67 8.42
C ASP A 48 8.43 23.89 7.25
N THR A 49 8.86 23.68 6.02
CA THR A 49 7.97 23.67 4.85
C THR A 49 6.97 22.53 4.95
N TYR A 50 7.41 21.36 5.43
CA TYR A 50 6.54 20.21 5.67
C TYR A 50 5.50 20.48 6.78
N LYS A 51 5.89 21.13 7.89
CA LYS A 51 4.96 21.59 8.95
C LYS A 51 3.97 22.62 8.45
N LEU A 52 4.40 23.54 7.57
CA LEU A 52 3.52 24.54 6.96
C LEU A 52 2.55 23.94 5.94
N MET A 53 3.01 22.94 5.17
CA MET A 53 2.16 22.24 4.19
C MET A 53 1.20 21.24 4.84
N TYR A 54 1.57 20.67 6.01
CA TYR A 54 0.82 19.59 6.66
C TYR A 54 0.73 19.79 8.17
N PRO A 55 0.05 20.85 8.66
CA PRO A 55 -0.03 21.16 10.10
C PRO A 55 -0.68 20.06 10.95
N GLY A 56 -1.56 19.23 10.35
CA GLY A 56 -2.22 18.13 11.03
C GLY A 56 -1.38 16.87 11.25
N LEU A 57 -0.38 16.61 10.40
CA LEU A 57 0.45 15.40 10.50
C LEU A 57 1.51 15.47 11.61
N VAL A 58 1.96 16.66 11.97
CA VAL A 58 2.99 16.85 13.02
C VAL A 58 2.37 16.84 14.42
N GLY A 59 1.12 17.26 14.55
CA GLY A 59 0.38 17.19 15.81
C GLY A 59 -0.08 15.78 16.18
N ALA A 60 -0.42 14.95 15.20
CA ALA A 60 -0.89 13.59 15.42
C ALA A 60 0.21 12.65 15.95
N ALA A 61 1.45 12.82 15.51
CA ALA A 61 2.57 11.97 15.95
C ALA A 61 2.94 12.16 17.43
N THR A 62 2.69 13.34 18.01
CA THR A 62 2.97 13.63 19.43
C THR A 62 1.79 13.35 20.34
N SER A 63 0.56 13.37 19.86
CA SER A 63 -0.64 13.09 20.66
C SER A 63 -0.99 11.60 20.71
N THR A 64 -0.64 10.82 19.69
CA THR A 64 -0.92 9.38 19.62
C THR A 64 -0.12 8.56 20.64
N THR A 65 1.08 8.98 21.01
CA THR A 65 1.90 8.25 22.00
C THR A 65 1.28 8.27 23.41
N THR A 66 0.49 9.29 23.76
CA THR A 66 -0.17 9.39 25.07
C THR A 66 -1.54 8.70 25.09
N ALA A 67 -2.24 8.63 23.96
CA ALA A 67 -3.54 7.95 23.87
C ALA A 67 -3.41 6.41 23.79
N TYR A 68 -2.28 5.91 23.27
CA TYR A 68 -2.05 4.47 23.11
C TYR A 68 -1.81 3.73 24.43
N SER A 69 -1.36 4.42 25.47
CA SER A 69 -1.16 3.82 26.81
C SER A 69 -2.46 3.52 27.56
N ALA A 70 -3.61 4.06 27.10
CA ALA A 70 -4.90 3.93 27.78
C ALA A 70 -5.85 2.87 27.18
N TYR A 71 -5.55 2.33 25.99
CA TYR A 71 -6.41 1.33 25.35
C TYR A 71 -5.94 -0.09 25.68
N GLN A 72 -6.19 -0.51 26.92
CA GLN A 72 -6.16 -1.93 27.27
C GLN A 72 -7.51 -2.56 26.91
N ARG A 73 -7.49 -3.46 25.94
CA ARG A 73 -8.61 -4.29 25.51
C ARG A 73 -9.17 -5.07 26.72
N PRO A 74 -10.50 -5.14 26.93
CA PRO A 74 -11.05 -6.09 27.91
C PRO A 74 -10.74 -7.53 27.44
N VAL A 75 -9.95 -8.23 28.22
CA VAL A 75 -9.68 -9.65 28.02
C VAL A 75 -10.91 -10.44 28.40
N HIS A 76 -11.64 -10.97 27.44
CA HIS A 76 -12.62 -12.00 27.70
C HIS A 76 -11.88 -13.28 28.10
N THR A 77 -11.86 -13.57 29.39
CA THR A 77 -11.34 -14.82 29.93
C THR A 77 -12.36 -15.91 29.69
N THR A 78 -12.17 -16.69 28.64
CA THR A 78 -12.89 -17.96 28.47
C THR A 78 -12.08 -19.02 29.21
N THR A 79 -12.62 -19.53 30.29
CA THR A 79 -12.06 -20.65 31.06
C THR A 79 -12.30 -21.92 30.26
N GLU A 80 -11.31 -22.40 29.53
CA GLU A 80 -11.34 -23.75 28.95
C GLU A 80 -10.87 -24.76 29.99
N THR A 81 -11.77 -25.69 30.34
CA THR A 81 -11.49 -26.85 31.17
C THR A 81 -10.77 -27.90 30.32
N THR A 82 -9.49 -28.07 30.56
CA THR A 82 -8.66 -29.06 29.86
C THR A 82 -8.91 -30.42 30.50
N THR A 83 -9.49 -31.35 29.78
CA THR A 83 -9.53 -32.78 30.14
C THR A 83 -8.35 -33.45 29.45
N GLU A 84 -7.36 -33.90 30.21
CA GLU A 84 -6.26 -34.74 29.74
C GLU A 84 -6.79 -36.13 29.38
N VAL A 85 -6.55 -36.54 28.13
CA VAL A 85 -6.65 -37.95 27.72
C VAL A 85 -5.27 -38.40 27.28
N THR A 86 -4.63 -39.17 28.14
CA THR A 86 -3.38 -39.87 27.86
C THR A 86 -3.66 -41.11 27.00
N THR A 87 -3.14 -41.16 25.79
CA THR A 87 -3.08 -42.39 25.00
C THR A 87 -1.70 -42.54 24.35
N THR A 88 -0.97 -43.51 24.90
CA THR A 88 0.30 -44.00 24.36
C THR A 88 0.01 -45.00 23.24
N ALA A 89 0.47 -44.69 22.01
CA ALA A 89 0.53 -45.71 20.96
C ALA A 89 1.81 -45.57 20.17
N THR A 90 2.69 -46.55 20.37
CA THR A 90 3.91 -46.77 19.59
C THR A 90 3.53 -47.40 18.26
N THR A 91 3.79 -46.75 17.13
CA THR A 91 3.64 -47.40 15.81
C THR A 91 4.91 -47.15 14.98
N THR A 92 5.57 -48.27 14.69
CA THR A 92 6.70 -48.39 13.76
C THR A 92 6.25 -48.04 12.35
N VAL A 93 6.96 -47.13 11.68
CA VAL A 93 6.71 -46.69 10.30
C VAL A 93 7.53 -47.57 9.35
N PRO A 94 6.93 -48.22 8.35
CA PRO A 94 7.65 -48.86 7.26
C PRO A 94 8.13 -47.83 6.26
N HIS A 95 9.35 -47.98 5.79
CA HIS A 95 9.98 -47.18 4.71
C HIS A 95 9.15 -47.35 3.41
N ALA A 96 8.41 -46.33 3.01
CA ALA A 96 7.74 -46.29 1.71
C ALA A 96 8.68 -45.73 0.64
N VAL A 97 8.86 -46.54 -0.39
CA VAL A 97 9.54 -46.18 -1.64
C VAL A 97 8.86 -44.97 -2.25
N LEU A 98 9.63 -43.93 -2.53
CA LEU A 98 9.19 -42.73 -3.26
C LEU A 98 8.74 -43.13 -4.68
N ALA A 99 7.42 -43.29 -4.85
CA ALA A 99 6.82 -43.34 -6.17
C ALA A 99 6.94 -41.97 -6.84
N ALA A 100 7.45 -41.96 -8.07
CA ALA A 100 7.56 -40.75 -8.89
C ALA A 100 6.20 -40.07 -8.97
N THR A 101 6.16 -38.79 -8.61
CA THR A 101 4.97 -37.95 -8.73
C THR A 101 4.56 -37.90 -10.20
N PRO A 102 3.34 -38.26 -10.59
CA PRO A 102 2.92 -38.16 -11.97
C PRO A 102 2.95 -36.70 -12.40
N THR A 103 3.64 -36.42 -13.51
CA THR A 103 3.57 -35.13 -14.19
C THR A 103 2.10 -34.83 -14.46
N PRO A 104 1.56 -33.68 -14.07
CA PRO A 104 0.15 -33.36 -14.31
C PRO A 104 -0.11 -33.36 -15.80
N THR A 105 -0.92 -34.32 -16.27
CA THR A 105 -1.40 -34.34 -17.64
C THR A 105 -2.33 -33.16 -17.81
N ILE A 106 -1.87 -32.13 -18.54
CA ILE A 106 -2.66 -30.94 -18.87
C ILE A 106 -3.74 -31.39 -19.85
N SER A 107 -4.99 -31.50 -19.38
CA SER A 107 -6.14 -31.66 -20.27
C SER A 107 -6.31 -30.37 -21.08
N PRO A 108 -6.39 -30.41 -22.41
CA PRO A 108 -6.62 -29.21 -23.21
C PRO A 108 -8.01 -28.68 -22.88
N ASP A 109 -8.06 -27.55 -22.18
CA ASP A 109 -9.28 -26.84 -21.81
C ASP A 109 -9.77 -26.12 -23.10
N SER A 110 -10.74 -26.70 -23.78
CA SER A 110 -11.28 -26.21 -25.05
C SER A 110 -11.99 -24.87 -24.83
N GLY A 111 -11.29 -23.77 -25.01
CA GLY A 111 -11.84 -22.42 -24.91
C GLY A 111 -10.84 -21.35 -24.44
N ARG A 112 -9.60 -21.73 -24.13
CA ARG A 112 -8.55 -20.76 -23.75
C ARG A 112 -7.62 -20.49 -24.93
N THR A 113 -7.11 -19.27 -24.98
CA THR A 113 -6.12 -18.84 -25.97
C THR A 113 -4.84 -19.66 -25.83
N GLN A 114 -4.43 -20.38 -26.88
CA GLN A 114 -3.18 -21.16 -26.92
C GLN A 114 -1.97 -20.32 -27.35
N ASP A 115 -2.17 -19.04 -27.69
CA ASP A 115 -1.08 -18.13 -28.02
C ASP A 115 -0.22 -17.83 -26.80
N ASN A 116 1.02 -18.33 -26.82
CA ASN A 116 2.00 -18.17 -25.74
C ASN A 116 2.86 -16.89 -25.91
N SER A 117 2.65 -16.11 -26.94
CA SER A 117 3.34 -14.83 -27.10
C SER A 117 3.05 -13.91 -25.90
N PRO A 118 4.01 -13.05 -25.49
CA PRO A 118 3.75 -12.10 -24.42
C PRO A 118 2.55 -11.21 -24.75
N GLU A 119 1.68 -10.99 -23.76
CA GLU A 119 0.63 -9.96 -23.87
C GLU A 119 1.27 -8.60 -24.17
N PRO A 120 0.60 -7.74 -24.95
CA PRO A 120 1.12 -6.42 -25.27
C PRO A 120 1.55 -5.65 -24.00
N PHE A 121 2.67 -4.95 -24.10
CA PHE A 121 3.13 -4.08 -23.02
C PHE A 121 2.15 -2.94 -22.84
N MET A 122 1.71 -2.73 -21.59
CA MET A 122 0.79 -1.64 -21.27
C MET A 122 1.53 -0.31 -21.36
N GLU A 123 1.09 0.55 -22.27
CA GLU A 123 1.67 1.87 -22.47
C GLU A 123 1.36 2.80 -21.29
N ASP A 124 2.31 3.67 -21.01
CA ASP A 124 2.14 4.70 -19.98
C ASP A 124 1.26 5.84 -20.52
N ARG A 125 0.33 6.28 -19.70
CA ARG A 125 -0.50 7.46 -19.97
C ARG A 125 -0.11 8.59 -19.03
N ASN A 126 -0.27 9.82 -19.49
CA ASN A 126 -0.10 10.98 -18.61
C ASN A 126 -1.31 11.06 -17.68
N PHE A 127 -1.08 10.93 -16.39
CA PHE A 127 -2.08 11.14 -15.37
C PHE A 127 -1.99 12.55 -14.80
N SER A 128 -3.12 13.14 -14.46
CA SER A 128 -3.19 14.40 -13.69
C SER A 128 -4.47 14.40 -12.87
N PHE A 129 -4.40 14.90 -11.65
CA PHE A 129 -5.60 15.17 -10.87
C PHE A 129 -6.36 16.36 -11.43
N LYS A 130 -7.68 16.43 -11.20
CA LYS A 130 -8.49 17.60 -11.48
C LYS A 130 -7.98 18.79 -10.66
N PRO A 131 -8.16 20.03 -11.14
CA PRO A 131 -7.92 21.22 -10.30
C PRO A 131 -8.77 21.17 -9.03
N ILE A 132 -8.13 21.52 -7.89
CA ILE A 132 -8.85 21.59 -6.63
C ILE A 132 -9.91 22.69 -6.72
N GLY A 133 -11.12 22.38 -6.26
CA GLY A 133 -12.25 23.30 -6.22
C GLY A 133 -11.99 24.50 -5.29
N ILE A 134 -12.88 25.48 -5.37
CA ILE A 134 -12.81 26.67 -4.51
C ILE A 134 -13.31 26.28 -3.11
N GLN A 135 -12.40 26.23 -2.14
CA GLN A 135 -12.76 26.00 -0.75
C GLN A 135 -13.57 27.20 -0.23
N THR A 136 -14.74 26.91 0.30
CA THR A 136 -15.65 27.92 0.86
C THR A 136 -15.73 27.89 2.38
N ALA A 137 -15.48 26.71 2.97
CA ALA A 137 -15.45 26.55 4.42
C ALA A 137 -14.10 26.99 5.01
N SER A 138 -14.12 27.71 6.12
CA SER A 138 -12.93 27.96 6.93
C SER A 138 -12.42 26.66 7.56
N TYR A 139 -11.18 26.66 8.06
CA TYR A 139 -10.62 25.51 8.78
C TYR A 139 -11.49 25.07 9.96
N GLN A 140 -12.02 26.02 10.74
CA GLN A 140 -12.92 25.73 11.86
C GLN A 140 -14.25 25.10 11.40
N GLN A 141 -14.80 25.58 10.30
CA GLN A 141 -16.03 24.99 9.73
C GLN A 141 -15.79 23.58 9.20
N ARG A 142 -14.65 23.34 8.56
CA ARG A 142 -14.28 21.99 8.10
C ARG A 142 -14.16 21.01 9.27
N ALA A 143 -13.57 21.43 10.39
CA ALA A 143 -13.47 20.61 11.60
C ALA A 143 -14.88 20.23 12.13
N VAL A 144 -15.81 21.18 12.18
CA VAL A 144 -17.22 20.91 12.58
C VAL A 144 -17.89 19.93 11.61
N TYR A 145 -17.72 20.13 10.30
CA TYR A 145 -18.31 19.24 9.31
C TYR A 145 -17.67 17.84 9.34
N LEU A 146 -16.40 17.74 9.71
CA LEU A 146 -15.73 16.47 9.88
C LEU A 146 -16.26 15.70 11.10
N ASP A 147 -16.56 16.42 12.21
CA ASP A 147 -17.23 15.83 13.37
C ASP A 147 -18.65 15.37 13.04
N GLU A 148 -19.42 16.14 12.25
CA GLU A 148 -20.73 15.71 11.75
C GLU A 148 -20.62 14.44 10.89
N LEU A 149 -19.63 14.36 10.01
CA LEU A 149 -19.38 13.15 9.22
C LEU A 149 -19.08 11.95 10.13
N LYS A 150 -18.27 12.15 11.18
CA LYS A 150 -17.98 11.11 12.17
C LYS A 150 -19.23 10.60 12.87
N GLU A 151 -20.10 11.52 13.25
CA GLU A 151 -21.39 11.18 13.85
C GLU A 151 -22.27 10.37 12.90
N GLU A 152 -22.39 10.79 11.62
CA GLU A 152 -23.16 10.05 10.60
C GLU A 152 -22.63 8.63 10.37
N VAL A 153 -21.30 8.45 10.23
CA VAL A 153 -20.65 7.14 10.06
C VAL A 153 -20.87 6.26 11.28
N THR A 154 -20.68 6.81 12.49
CA THR A 154 -20.87 6.09 13.75
C THR A 154 -22.34 5.70 13.97
N ALA A 155 -23.28 6.59 13.64
CA ALA A 155 -24.69 6.30 13.73
C ALA A 155 -25.12 5.20 12.77
N TYR A 156 -24.59 5.23 11.54
CA TYR A 156 -24.81 4.16 10.55
C TYR A 156 -24.32 2.81 11.06
N GLN A 157 -23.09 2.75 11.58
CA GLN A 157 -22.52 1.54 12.15
C GLN A 157 -23.37 0.99 13.30
N LYS A 158 -23.81 1.85 14.22
CA LYS A 158 -24.67 1.45 15.36
C LYS A 158 -26.04 0.95 14.92
N SER A 159 -26.63 1.53 13.89
CA SER A 159 -27.95 1.13 13.37
C SER A 159 -27.91 -0.15 12.54
N HIS A 160 -26.72 -0.58 12.10
CA HIS A 160 -26.50 -1.78 11.28
C HIS A 160 -25.61 -2.80 12.03
N SER A 161 -26.02 -3.21 13.22
CA SER A 161 -25.25 -4.12 14.09
C SER A 161 -24.97 -5.51 13.51
N ASN A 162 -25.64 -5.86 12.39
CA ASN A 162 -25.43 -7.10 11.65
C ASN A 162 -24.31 -7.04 10.62
N ILE A 163 -23.66 -5.87 10.48
CA ILE A 163 -22.47 -5.68 9.65
C ILE A 163 -21.35 -5.06 10.49
N ARG A 164 -20.10 -5.39 10.15
CA ARG A 164 -18.93 -4.72 10.71
C ARG A 164 -18.41 -3.71 9.71
N ILE A 165 -18.08 -2.52 10.18
CA ILE A 165 -17.59 -1.42 9.35
C ILE A 165 -16.29 -0.90 9.97
N CYS A 166 -15.26 -0.69 9.13
CA CYS A 166 -14.14 0.17 9.45
C CYS A 166 -14.04 1.23 8.34
N TYR A 167 -13.76 2.46 8.73
CA TYR A 167 -13.82 3.60 7.83
C TYR A 167 -12.60 4.51 8.05
N GLU A 168 -12.02 5.00 6.96
CA GLU A 168 -10.94 5.97 6.98
C GLU A 168 -11.12 6.97 5.83
N PHE A 169 -11.12 8.25 6.15
CA PHE A 169 -11.08 9.37 5.22
C PHE A 169 -9.81 10.17 5.44
N ILE A 170 -9.13 10.57 4.37
CA ILE A 170 -7.97 11.46 4.41
C ILE A 170 -8.07 12.44 3.25
N SER A 171 -8.21 13.74 3.53
CA SER A 171 -7.97 14.78 2.53
C SER A 171 -6.52 14.75 2.12
N LEU A 172 -6.24 14.50 0.84
CA LEU A 172 -4.87 14.43 0.33
C LEU A 172 -4.28 15.82 0.09
N SER A 173 -5.10 16.85 0.05
CA SER A 173 -4.70 18.24 -0.11
C SER A 173 -4.40 18.95 1.22
N SER A 174 -5.21 18.72 2.27
CA SER A 174 -5.07 19.38 3.57
C SER A 174 -4.47 18.47 4.66
N GLY A 175 -4.51 17.15 4.49
CA GLY A 175 -4.08 16.18 5.48
C GLY A 175 -5.09 15.93 6.61
N GLU A 176 -6.28 16.53 6.53
CA GLU A 176 -7.38 16.22 7.47
C GLU A 176 -7.78 14.77 7.35
N ARG A 177 -8.06 14.15 8.49
CA ARG A 177 -8.44 12.73 8.49
C ARG A 177 -9.51 12.44 9.53
N LEU A 178 -10.26 11.38 9.26
CA LEU A 178 -11.29 10.85 10.13
C LEU A 178 -11.30 9.34 10.04
N GLY A 179 -11.21 8.67 11.19
CA GLY A 179 -11.32 7.23 11.31
C GLY A 179 -12.47 6.80 12.21
N VAL A 180 -13.08 5.66 11.89
CA VAL A 180 -14.01 4.92 12.74
C VAL A 180 -13.61 3.45 12.67
N ASP A 181 -13.16 2.89 13.78
CA ASP A 181 -12.55 1.55 13.89
C ASP A 181 -11.43 1.33 12.82
N GLU A 182 -10.79 2.42 12.43
CA GLU A 182 -9.79 2.46 11.35
C GLU A 182 -8.51 1.66 11.65
N LEU A 183 -8.23 1.43 12.93
CA LEU A 183 -7.07 0.66 13.40
C LEU A 183 -7.36 -0.84 13.54
N ASP A 184 -8.62 -1.23 13.42
CA ASP A 184 -9.01 -2.63 13.53
C ASP A 184 -8.38 -3.47 12.41
N PRO A 185 -7.87 -4.67 12.73
CA PRO A 185 -7.33 -5.58 11.73
C PRO A 185 -8.44 -6.12 10.83
N VAL A 186 -8.27 -5.96 9.53
CA VAL A 186 -9.20 -6.42 8.49
C VAL A 186 -8.49 -7.21 7.40
N VAL A 187 -9.22 -7.98 6.61
CA VAL A 187 -8.66 -8.80 5.53
C VAL A 187 -8.70 -8.01 4.21
N PRO A 188 -7.56 -7.57 3.67
CA PRO A 188 -7.50 -6.71 2.49
C PRO A 188 -7.84 -7.43 1.18
N SER A 189 -7.65 -8.75 1.11
CA SER A 189 -7.85 -9.56 -0.10
C SER A 189 -7.14 -8.95 -1.32
N GLY A 190 -7.85 -8.69 -2.43
CA GLY A 190 -7.30 -8.06 -3.64
C GLY A 190 -6.74 -6.65 -3.42
N ALA A 191 -7.19 -5.92 -2.38
CA ALA A 191 -6.65 -4.59 -2.08
C ALA A 191 -5.16 -4.62 -1.68
N MET A 192 -4.60 -5.78 -1.31
CA MET A 192 -3.16 -5.98 -1.12
C MET A 192 -2.34 -5.66 -2.37
N ALA A 193 -2.95 -5.61 -3.55
CA ALA A 193 -2.29 -5.21 -4.78
C ALA A 193 -1.72 -3.78 -4.71
N ILE A 194 -2.35 -2.87 -3.96
CA ILE A 194 -1.90 -1.47 -3.81
C ILE A 194 -0.51 -1.43 -3.15
N PRO A 195 -0.33 -1.88 -1.90
CA PRO A 195 0.99 -1.80 -1.24
C PRO A 195 2.04 -2.67 -1.95
N ALA A 196 1.67 -3.82 -2.51
CA ALA A 196 2.60 -4.66 -3.27
C ALA A 196 3.10 -3.95 -4.54
N ALA A 197 2.23 -3.26 -5.28
CA ALA A 197 2.63 -2.47 -6.45
C ALA A 197 3.52 -1.28 -6.06
N ILE A 198 3.23 -0.58 -4.96
CA ILE A 198 4.09 0.49 -4.45
C ILE A 198 5.50 -0.04 -4.22
N VAL A 199 5.64 -1.13 -3.47
CA VAL A 199 6.96 -1.74 -3.18
C VAL A 199 7.68 -2.12 -4.47
N PHE A 200 6.97 -2.68 -5.45
CA PHE A 200 7.59 -3.04 -6.73
C PHE A 200 8.09 -1.80 -7.49
N TYR A 201 7.28 -0.76 -7.58
CA TYR A 201 7.67 0.48 -8.27
C TYR A 201 8.80 1.21 -7.55
N ASP A 202 8.79 1.26 -6.22
CA ASP A 202 9.84 1.91 -5.43
C ASP A 202 11.18 1.18 -5.56
N LYS A 203 11.19 -0.16 -5.47
CA LYS A 203 12.40 -0.96 -5.66
C LYS A 203 12.99 -0.84 -7.06
N ASN A 204 12.18 -0.51 -8.05
CA ASN A 204 12.56 -0.43 -9.45
C ASN A 204 12.49 1.00 -10.00
N ALA A 205 12.45 2.01 -9.13
CA ALA A 205 12.39 3.41 -9.52
C ALA A 205 13.58 3.78 -10.43
N GLY A 206 13.28 4.34 -11.60
CA GLY A 206 14.29 4.71 -12.60
C GLY A 206 14.86 3.54 -13.43
N ILE A 207 14.38 2.31 -13.23
CA ILE A 207 14.82 1.12 -13.97
C ILE A 207 13.65 0.58 -14.80
N THR A 208 13.81 0.50 -16.13
CA THR A 208 12.77 -0.02 -17.03
C THR A 208 12.82 -1.54 -17.22
N GLY A 209 14.01 -2.15 -17.06
CA GLY A 209 14.24 -3.58 -17.27
C GLY A 209 13.26 -4.50 -16.53
N PRO A 210 13.02 -4.30 -15.22
CA PRO A 210 12.09 -5.15 -14.46
C PRO A 210 10.64 -5.12 -14.96
N LEU A 211 10.18 -4.02 -15.55
CA LEU A 211 8.85 -3.92 -16.16
C LEU A 211 8.74 -4.70 -17.47
N SER A 212 9.84 -4.79 -18.22
CA SER A 212 9.93 -5.52 -19.48
C SER A 212 10.28 -7.00 -19.30
N GLU A 213 10.49 -7.45 -18.06
CA GLU A 213 10.72 -8.87 -17.79
C GLU A 213 9.49 -9.69 -18.17
N VAL A 214 9.74 -10.83 -18.81
CA VAL A 214 8.69 -11.77 -19.22
C VAL A 214 8.55 -12.84 -18.15
N VAL A 215 7.33 -13.02 -17.66
CA VAL A 215 6.94 -14.08 -16.73
C VAL A 215 5.98 -15.04 -17.39
N THR A 216 6.01 -16.31 -17.02
CA THR A 216 5.18 -17.36 -17.62
C THR A 216 4.11 -17.83 -16.62
N TYR A 217 2.87 -17.89 -17.09
CA TYR A 217 1.78 -18.48 -16.33
C TYR A 217 1.89 -20.00 -16.36
N ASP A 218 2.54 -20.58 -15.35
CA ASP A 218 2.85 -22.01 -15.23
C ASP A 218 2.07 -22.70 -14.10
N GLY A 219 1.19 -21.98 -13.43
CA GLY A 219 0.43 -22.46 -12.28
C GLY A 219 1.16 -22.36 -10.94
N SER A 220 2.40 -21.85 -10.91
CA SER A 220 3.13 -21.56 -9.65
C SER A 220 2.48 -20.41 -8.88
N SER A 221 1.96 -19.42 -9.59
CA SER A 221 1.23 -18.28 -9.05
C SER A 221 -0.27 -18.59 -9.03
N LYS A 222 -0.67 -19.43 -8.10
CA LYS A 222 -2.09 -19.83 -7.95
C LYS A 222 -2.90 -18.68 -7.37
N GLY A 223 -4.03 -18.38 -7.99
CA GLY A 223 -5.05 -17.48 -7.47
C GLY A 223 -6.40 -18.14 -7.46
N THR A 224 -7.40 -17.47 -6.92
CA THR A 224 -8.78 -17.95 -6.98
C THR A 224 -9.27 -17.85 -8.43
N ARG A 225 -9.57 -18.97 -9.08
CA ARG A 225 -10.03 -19.01 -10.47
C ARG A 225 -11.19 -18.03 -10.73
N ASN A 226 -12.11 -17.95 -9.79
CA ASN A 226 -13.28 -17.06 -9.92
C ASN A 226 -12.91 -15.56 -9.89
N SER A 227 -11.78 -15.18 -9.28
CA SER A 227 -11.29 -13.80 -9.18
C SER A 227 -10.09 -13.52 -10.08
N SER A 228 -9.77 -14.40 -11.05
CA SER A 228 -8.64 -14.20 -11.94
C SER A 228 -9.09 -14.17 -13.40
N TYR A 229 -8.84 -13.05 -14.05
CA TYR A 229 -8.93 -12.89 -15.50
C TYR A 229 -7.92 -13.79 -16.20
N ILE A 230 -6.66 -13.84 -15.72
CA ILE A 230 -5.61 -14.69 -16.26
C ILE A 230 -6.05 -16.15 -16.28
N ALA A 231 -6.50 -16.67 -15.12
CA ALA A 231 -6.90 -18.07 -15.02
C ALA A 231 -8.16 -18.43 -15.80
N LYS A 232 -9.01 -17.46 -16.12
CA LYS A 232 -10.20 -17.66 -16.95
C LYS A 232 -9.88 -17.63 -18.44
N THR A 233 -8.93 -16.78 -18.85
CA THR A 233 -8.70 -16.42 -20.25
C THR A 233 -7.58 -17.22 -20.87
N TYR A 234 -6.52 -17.54 -20.11
CA TYR A 234 -5.29 -18.10 -20.66
C TYR A 234 -5.00 -19.50 -20.13
N SER A 235 -4.36 -20.30 -20.98
CA SER A 235 -3.78 -21.59 -20.61
C SER A 235 -2.41 -21.44 -19.98
N TYR A 236 -1.93 -22.46 -19.29
CA TYR A 236 -0.54 -22.53 -18.84
C TYR A 236 0.42 -22.41 -20.03
N GLY A 237 1.53 -21.74 -19.82
CA GLY A 237 2.51 -21.40 -20.86
C GLY A 237 2.37 -19.98 -21.39
N LYS A 238 1.21 -19.30 -21.20
CA LYS A 238 1.05 -17.90 -21.59
C LYS A 238 2.08 -17.02 -20.91
N GLN A 239 2.68 -16.13 -21.69
CA GLN A 239 3.67 -15.17 -21.22
C GLN A 239 3.08 -13.78 -21.05
N PHE A 240 3.62 -13.03 -20.10
CA PHE A 240 3.24 -11.65 -19.79
C PHE A 240 4.46 -10.82 -19.49
N TYR A 241 4.46 -9.57 -19.88
CA TYR A 241 5.40 -8.61 -19.32
C TYR A 241 5.03 -8.30 -17.85
N MET A 242 6.02 -8.06 -17.02
CA MET A 242 5.77 -7.72 -15.61
C MET A 242 4.91 -6.45 -15.47
N ARG A 243 5.04 -5.50 -16.40
CA ARG A 243 4.15 -4.31 -16.50
C ARG A 243 2.68 -4.70 -16.68
N THR A 244 2.41 -5.72 -17.50
CA THR A 244 1.04 -6.23 -17.71
C THR A 244 0.51 -6.95 -16.47
N ILE A 245 1.36 -7.66 -15.75
CA ILE A 245 1.00 -8.29 -14.46
C ILE A 245 0.62 -7.22 -13.42
N LEU A 246 1.40 -6.13 -13.30
CA LEU A 246 1.07 -5.01 -12.42
C LEU A 246 -0.29 -4.41 -12.77
N TYR A 247 -0.52 -4.12 -14.05
CA TYR A 247 -1.81 -3.63 -14.53
C TYR A 247 -2.95 -4.60 -14.18
N TYR A 248 -2.81 -5.89 -14.44
CA TYR A 248 -3.86 -6.86 -14.15
C TYR A 248 -4.13 -7.00 -12.64
N SER A 249 -3.10 -6.89 -11.80
CA SER A 249 -3.28 -6.97 -10.35
C SER A 249 -4.14 -5.83 -9.82
N ILE A 250 -4.04 -4.65 -10.41
CA ILE A 250 -4.77 -3.43 -10.01
C ILE A 250 -6.06 -3.27 -10.83
N ALA A 251 -5.95 -3.11 -12.16
CA ALA A 251 -7.08 -2.73 -13.00
C ALA A 251 -8.10 -3.84 -13.20
N LYS A 252 -7.67 -5.10 -13.19
CA LYS A 252 -8.57 -6.26 -13.28
C LYS A 252 -8.80 -6.94 -11.94
N ASN A 253 -8.17 -6.45 -10.87
CA ASN A 253 -8.22 -7.06 -9.53
C ASN A 253 -7.91 -8.57 -9.58
N ASP A 254 -6.89 -8.94 -10.35
CA ASP A 254 -6.57 -10.31 -10.70
C ASP A 254 -5.73 -11.00 -9.63
N SER A 255 -6.25 -12.06 -9.03
CA SER A 255 -5.59 -12.78 -7.93
C SER A 255 -4.35 -13.55 -8.36
N VAL A 256 -4.27 -14.03 -9.62
CA VAL A 256 -3.06 -14.67 -10.16
C VAL A 256 -1.98 -13.62 -10.38
N ALA A 257 -2.33 -12.47 -10.95
CA ALA A 257 -1.41 -11.37 -11.14
C ALA A 257 -0.86 -10.84 -9.80
N LEU A 258 -1.71 -10.71 -8.79
CA LEU A 258 -1.26 -10.34 -7.43
C LEU A 258 -0.26 -11.36 -6.88
N ASN A 259 -0.51 -12.66 -7.03
CA ASN A 259 0.41 -13.68 -6.57
C ASN A 259 1.73 -13.69 -7.36
N PHE A 260 1.71 -13.41 -8.66
CA PHE A 260 2.93 -13.16 -9.43
C PHE A 260 3.74 -12.00 -8.85
N LEU A 261 3.07 -10.89 -8.56
CA LEU A 261 3.70 -9.71 -7.97
C LEU A 261 4.31 -10.04 -6.61
N ILE A 262 3.58 -10.71 -5.72
CA ILE A 262 4.07 -11.14 -4.41
C ILE A 262 5.27 -12.08 -4.54
N ASN A 263 5.21 -13.07 -5.44
CA ASN A 263 6.33 -13.98 -5.70
C ASN A 263 7.56 -13.24 -6.22
N LYS A 264 7.35 -12.23 -7.08
CA LYS A 264 8.43 -11.38 -7.59
C LYS A 264 9.09 -10.52 -6.52
N LEU A 265 8.37 -10.18 -5.48
CA LEU A 265 8.89 -9.47 -4.32
C LEU A 265 9.64 -10.38 -3.33
N GLY A 266 9.74 -11.68 -3.61
CA GLY A 266 10.42 -12.68 -2.78
C GLY A 266 9.49 -13.57 -1.97
N GLY A 267 8.19 -13.48 -2.20
CA GLY A 267 7.15 -14.16 -1.45
C GLY A 267 6.42 -13.22 -0.47
N MET A 268 5.45 -13.78 0.26
CA MET A 268 4.58 -12.97 1.13
C MET A 268 5.35 -12.33 2.29
N GLU A 269 6.28 -13.05 2.90
CA GLU A 269 7.03 -12.57 4.07
C GLU A 269 7.91 -11.37 3.69
N GLU A 270 8.67 -11.48 2.63
CA GLU A 270 9.53 -10.42 2.12
C GLU A 270 8.72 -9.23 1.61
N ALA A 271 7.62 -9.48 0.89
CA ALA A 271 6.72 -8.42 0.45
C ALA A 271 6.16 -7.62 1.63
N LEU A 272 5.71 -8.30 2.68
CA LEU A 272 5.19 -7.66 3.89
C LEU A 272 6.27 -6.89 4.66
N ALA A 273 7.49 -7.43 4.72
CA ALA A 273 8.62 -6.73 5.35
C ALA A 273 8.92 -5.39 4.66
N GLU A 274 8.80 -5.33 3.33
CA GLU A 274 8.98 -4.10 2.57
C GLU A 274 7.77 -3.15 2.69
N ILE A 275 6.56 -3.69 2.64
CA ILE A 275 5.32 -2.92 2.81
C ILE A 275 5.32 -2.20 4.17
N LYS A 276 5.80 -2.87 5.23
CA LYS A 276 5.95 -2.30 6.58
C LYS A 276 6.83 -1.04 6.65
N LYS A 277 7.76 -0.87 5.71
CA LYS A 277 8.62 0.32 5.68
C LYS A 277 7.90 1.58 5.19
N ILE A 278 6.79 1.42 4.47
CA ILE A 278 6.02 2.54 3.90
C ILE A 278 5.05 3.12 4.93
N SER A 279 4.38 2.25 5.70
CA SER A 279 3.48 2.66 6.78
C SER A 279 4.17 2.50 8.13
N GLY A 280 4.13 3.53 8.94
CA GLY A 280 4.68 3.50 10.32
C GLY A 280 3.82 2.69 11.30
N TYR A 281 2.62 2.29 10.90
CA TYR A 281 1.68 1.50 11.68
C TYR A 281 1.17 0.33 10.85
N ILE A 282 1.25 -0.88 11.36
CA ILE A 282 0.78 -2.07 10.67
C ILE A 282 0.20 -3.07 11.66
N SER A 283 -1.07 -3.38 11.48
CA SER A 283 -1.78 -4.43 12.20
C SER A 283 -1.74 -5.75 11.42
N PHE A 284 -0.57 -6.38 11.27
CA PHE A 284 -0.53 -7.74 10.73
C PHE A 284 -0.72 -8.76 11.84
N ASP A 285 -1.75 -9.57 11.72
CA ASP A 285 -1.96 -10.74 12.59
C ASP A 285 -1.55 -12.01 11.83
N ASP A 286 -0.48 -12.65 12.30
CA ASP A 286 0.05 -13.93 11.76
C ASP A 286 -0.87 -15.11 12.00
N LYS A 287 -1.96 -14.94 12.75
CA LYS A 287 -2.90 -16.02 13.08
C LYS A 287 -4.03 -16.17 12.05
N VAL A 288 -4.14 -15.25 11.11
CA VAL A 288 -5.19 -15.34 10.09
C VAL A 288 -4.82 -16.41 9.05
N ILE A 289 -5.60 -17.48 8.98
CA ILE A 289 -5.46 -18.53 7.98
C ILE A 289 -6.26 -18.11 6.75
N TYR A 290 -5.57 -17.90 5.64
CA TYR A 290 -6.16 -17.65 4.33
C TYR A 290 -6.20 -18.94 3.52
N LYS A 291 -7.32 -19.26 2.89
CA LYS A 291 -7.41 -20.38 1.94
C LYS A 291 -7.32 -19.85 0.50
N ASP A 292 -6.34 -20.36 -0.24
CA ASP A 292 -6.28 -20.11 -1.67
C ASP A 292 -7.35 -20.89 -2.46
N TYR A 293 -7.34 -20.69 -3.78
CA TYR A 293 -8.22 -21.41 -4.70
C TYR A 293 -8.13 -22.93 -4.58
N SER A 294 -6.98 -23.49 -4.24
CA SER A 294 -6.79 -24.94 -4.06
C SER A 294 -7.28 -25.45 -2.71
N GLY A 295 -7.78 -24.58 -1.84
CA GLY A 295 -8.12 -24.90 -0.45
C GLY A 295 -6.91 -25.02 0.46
N LYS A 296 -5.70 -24.68 -0.03
CA LYS A 296 -4.49 -24.68 0.76
C LYS A 296 -4.53 -23.53 1.73
N GLU A 297 -4.42 -23.85 3.00
CA GLU A 297 -4.33 -22.86 4.05
C GLU A 297 -2.97 -22.15 4.00
N TYR A 298 -3.01 -20.86 3.82
CA TYR A 298 -1.87 -20.00 4.06
C TYR A 298 -2.10 -19.34 5.40
N ARG A 299 -1.13 -19.41 6.27
CA ARG A 299 -1.04 -18.42 7.34
C ARG A 299 -0.71 -17.10 6.66
N THR A 300 -1.73 -16.33 6.37
CA THR A 300 -1.48 -14.96 5.99
C THR A 300 -1.25 -14.20 7.26
N THR A 301 -0.16 -13.72 7.36
CA THR A 301 0.23 -12.45 7.92
C THR A 301 -0.55 -11.31 7.26
N GLY A 302 -1.81 -11.48 7.01
CA GLY A 302 -2.51 -10.75 5.98
C GLY A 302 -3.66 -9.89 6.47
N THR A 303 -3.69 -9.48 7.72
CA THR A 303 -4.58 -8.40 8.15
C THR A 303 -3.87 -7.05 8.00
N ILE A 304 -4.62 -6.06 7.58
CA ILE A 304 -4.21 -4.66 7.46
C ILE A 304 -5.30 -3.81 8.09
N SER A 305 -5.00 -2.58 8.47
CA SER A 305 -6.03 -1.64 8.93
C SER A 305 -6.48 -0.70 7.79
N CYS A 306 -7.66 -0.09 7.93
CA CYS A 306 -8.08 0.99 7.04
C CYS A 306 -7.09 2.16 7.12
N TYR A 307 -6.56 2.41 8.32
CA TYR A 307 -5.50 3.39 8.55
C TYR A 307 -4.27 3.14 7.69
N ASP A 308 -3.75 1.92 7.65
CA ASP A 308 -2.58 1.57 6.83
C ASP A 308 -2.85 1.77 5.34
N MET A 309 -4.02 1.35 4.86
CA MET A 309 -4.40 1.55 3.46
C MET A 309 -4.50 3.04 3.12
N GLY A 310 -5.00 3.86 4.03
CA GLY A 310 -5.00 5.32 3.90
C GLY A 310 -3.58 5.90 3.79
N GLN A 311 -2.61 5.36 4.55
CA GLN A 311 -1.21 5.77 4.44
C GLN A 311 -0.63 5.41 3.07
N TYR A 312 -0.93 4.22 2.52
CA TYR A 312 -0.45 3.84 1.19
C TYR A 312 -1.03 4.72 0.09
N LEU A 313 -2.32 5.03 0.11
CA LEU A 313 -2.92 5.95 -0.85
C LEU A 313 -2.36 7.38 -0.71
N SER A 314 -2.14 7.84 0.51
CA SER A 314 -1.48 9.12 0.77
C SER A 314 -0.03 9.14 0.28
N TYR A 315 0.69 8.02 0.41
CA TYR A 315 2.04 7.86 -0.11
C TYR A 315 2.07 7.99 -1.65
N ILE A 316 1.17 7.31 -2.35
CA ILE A 316 1.04 7.39 -3.81
C ILE A 316 0.81 8.84 -4.24
N TYR A 317 -0.12 9.54 -3.61
CA TYR A 317 -0.44 10.92 -3.95
C TYR A 317 0.75 11.86 -3.70
N ARG A 318 1.39 11.78 -2.54
CA ARG A 318 2.53 12.64 -2.20
C ARG A 318 3.71 12.43 -3.13
N THR A 319 4.09 11.18 -3.36
CA THR A 319 5.22 10.86 -4.24
C THR A 319 4.94 11.26 -5.68
N PHE A 320 3.71 11.11 -6.16
CA PHE A 320 3.29 11.62 -7.45
C PHE A 320 3.36 13.16 -7.52
N THR A 321 2.91 13.87 -6.48
CA THR A 321 2.94 15.33 -6.44
C THR A 321 4.36 15.88 -6.46
N ILE A 322 5.31 15.19 -5.82
CA ILE A 322 6.73 15.57 -5.80
C ILE A 322 7.42 15.19 -7.11
N ASN A 323 7.17 13.98 -7.61
CA ASN A 323 7.71 13.48 -8.87
C ASN A 323 6.65 12.64 -9.60
N PRO A 324 5.93 13.22 -10.57
CA PRO A 324 4.86 12.53 -11.29
C PRO A 324 5.28 11.21 -11.92
N GLN A 325 6.55 11.05 -12.32
CA GLN A 325 7.02 9.82 -12.96
C GLN A 325 7.01 8.60 -12.03
N VAL A 326 7.09 8.81 -10.71
CA VAL A 326 7.22 7.71 -9.75
C VAL A 326 5.95 6.85 -9.69
N ASN A 327 4.80 7.46 -9.49
CA ASN A 327 3.53 6.73 -9.30
C ASN A 327 2.51 6.92 -10.43
N GLN A 328 2.90 7.55 -11.54
CA GLN A 328 2.02 7.78 -12.67
C GLN A 328 1.39 6.48 -13.19
N ARG A 329 2.19 5.41 -13.32
CA ARG A 329 1.71 4.10 -13.78
C ARG A 329 0.67 3.51 -12.84
N LEU A 330 0.93 3.55 -11.55
CA LEU A 330 0.00 3.02 -10.53
C LEU A 330 -1.30 3.81 -10.49
N LEU A 331 -1.24 5.14 -10.60
CA LEU A 331 -2.45 5.97 -10.68
C LEU A 331 -3.25 5.70 -11.95
N ASN A 332 -2.58 5.48 -13.09
CA ASN A 332 -3.25 5.07 -14.33
C ASN A 332 -3.95 3.71 -14.18
N ASP A 333 -3.28 2.75 -13.54
CA ASP A 333 -3.84 1.41 -13.33
C ASP A 333 -5.06 1.46 -12.39
N LEU A 334 -4.98 2.26 -11.32
CA LEU A 334 -6.10 2.50 -10.41
C LEU A 334 -7.28 3.19 -11.10
N ALA A 335 -7.00 4.18 -11.97
CA ALA A 335 -8.02 4.89 -12.74
C ALA A 335 -8.66 4.02 -13.86
N ALA A 336 -7.94 3.02 -14.33
CA ALA A 336 -8.39 2.09 -15.37
C ALA A 336 -9.08 0.84 -14.80
N ASN A 337 -9.42 0.83 -13.49
CA ASN A 337 -10.02 -0.35 -12.85
C ASN A 337 -11.33 -0.74 -13.54
N GLU A 338 -11.42 -2.00 -13.96
CA GLU A 338 -12.58 -2.57 -14.67
C GLU A 338 -13.62 -3.16 -13.71
N VAL A 339 -13.29 -3.27 -12.44
CA VAL A 339 -14.25 -3.73 -11.40
C VAL A 339 -15.12 -2.54 -11.00
N ALA A 340 -16.43 -2.72 -11.04
CA ALA A 340 -17.34 -1.64 -10.65
C ALA A 340 -17.14 -1.24 -9.18
N SER A 341 -16.88 0.03 -8.95
CA SER A 341 -16.77 0.62 -7.62
C SER A 341 -18.15 0.87 -7.02
N PRO A 342 -18.49 0.33 -5.84
CA PRO A 342 -19.69 0.76 -5.11
C PRO A 342 -19.73 2.26 -4.81
N LEU A 343 -18.59 2.92 -4.67
CA LEU A 343 -18.51 4.36 -4.42
C LEU A 343 -19.04 5.19 -5.60
N SER A 344 -19.05 4.65 -6.83
CA SER A 344 -19.56 5.38 -7.99
C SER A 344 -21.02 5.80 -7.85
N ALA A 345 -21.81 5.08 -7.05
CA ALA A 345 -23.19 5.45 -6.75
C ALA A 345 -23.32 6.65 -5.79
N ALA A 346 -22.24 7.01 -5.10
CA ALA A 346 -22.22 8.10 -4.11
C ALA A 346 -21.79 9.44 -4.69
N PHE A 347 -21.15 9.46 -5.85
CA PHE A 347 -20.54 10.66 -6.43
C PHE A 347 -21.13 10.98 -7.82
N PRO A 348 -21.03 12.24 -8.29
CA PRO A 348 -21.38 12.60 -9.66
C PRO A 348 -20.64 11.73 -10.70
N GLU A 349 -21.28 11.51 -11.84
CA GLU A 349 -20.79 10.62 -12.90
C GLU A 349 -19.40 11.02 -13.45
N ASP A 350 -19.09 12.30 -13.42
CA ASP A 350 -17.79 12.82 -13.86
C ASP A 350 -16.66 12.67 -12.82
N THR A 351 -16.96 12.15 -11.62
CA THR A 351 -15.97 11.91 -10.56
C THR A 351 -15.07 10.75 -10.95
N ARG A 352 -13.76 10.95 -10.88
CA ARG A 352 -12.81 9.85 -11.07
C ARG A 352 -12.57 9.14 -9.75
N ILE A 353 -12.80 7.83 -9.75
CA ILE A 353 -12.56 6.96 -8.60
C ILE A 353 -11.42 6.00 -8.97
N LEU A 354 -10.25 6.25 -8.41
CA LEU A 354 -9.04 5.45 -8.59
C LEU A 354 -9.01 4.41 -7.48
N HIS A 355 -9.39 3.17 -7.78
CA HIS A 355 -9.69 2.24 -6.71
C HIS A 355 -9.23 0.81 -6.93
N VAL A 356 -9.24 0.03 -5.86
CA VAL A 356 -9.23 -1.44 -5.85
C VAL A 356 -10.27 -1.94 -4.84
N LEU A 357 -11.04 -2.95 -5.25
CA LEU A 357 -12.01 -3.59 -4.39
C LEU A 357 -11.52 -4.97 -3.92
N GLY A 358 -11.12 -5.07 -2.66
CA GLY A 358 -10.82 -6.36 -2.01
C GLY A 358 -12.11 -7.15 -1.74
N ARG A 359 -12.15 -8.41 -2.12
CA ARG A 359 -13.29 -9.31 -1.83
C ARG A 359 -12.78 -10.63 -1.25
N ASN A 360 -13.38 -11.03 -0.15
CA ASN A 360 -13.25 -12.37 0.42
C ASN A 360 -14.63 -12.93 0.70
N THR A 361 -15.18 -13.68 -0.23
CA THR A 361 -16.54 -14.24 -0.15
C THR A 361 -16.68 -15.24 0.99
N ASP A 362 -15.63 -15.99 1.31
CA ASP A 362 -15.64 -16.99 2.37
C ASP A 362 -15.78 -16.33 3.75
N ARG A 363 -15.15 -15.17 3.92
CA ARG A 363 -15.25 -14.36 5.14
C ARG A 363 -16.30 -13.26 5.05
N LYS A 364 -17.01 -13.15 3.92
CA LYS A 364 -18.00 -12.09 3.69
C LYS A 364 -17.43 -10.69 3.91
N ALA A 365 -16.15 -10.51 3.57
CA ALA A 365 -15.37 -9.31 3.78
C ALA A 365 -15.15 -8.56 2.45
N TYR A 366 -15.36 -7.25 2.48
CA TYR A 366 -15.27 -6.38 1.31
C TYR A 366 -14.53 -5.10 1.71
N MET A 367 -13.55 -4.68 0.94
CA MET A 367 -12.74 -3.50 1.22
C MET A 367 -12.61 -2.64 -0.03
N GLU A 368 -13.19 -1.47 -0.02
CA GLU A 368 -12.97 -0.46 -1.05
C GLU A 368 -11.84 0.46 -0.62
N CYS A 369 -10.79 0.56 -1.44
CA CYS A 369 -9.69 1.48 -1.24
C CYS A 369 -9.62 2.39 -2.45
N ALA A 370 -9.89 3.68 -2.27
CA ALA A 370 -9.99 4.62 -3.37
C ALA A 370 -9.27 5.94 -3.09
N ILE A 371 -8.67 6.51 -4.14
CA ILE A 371 -8.45 7.95 -4.25
C ILE A 371 -9.62 8.48 -5.07
N VAL A 372 -10.41 9.35 -4.47
CA VAL A 372 -11.55 10.00 -5.14
C VAL A 372 -11.10 11.39 -5.57
N ASP A 373 -11.08 11.62 -6.89
CA ASP A 373 -10.70 12.88 -7.51
C ASP A 373 -11.98 13.67 -7.87
N TYR A 374 -12.52 14.33 -6.86
CA TYR A 374 -13.75 15.12 -6.94
C TYR A 374 -13.45 16.63 -6.86
N LYS A 375 -13.95 17.35 -5.87
CA LYS A 375 -13.66 18.79 -5.66
C LYS A 375 -12.28 19.01 -5.03
N GLU A 376 -11.80 18.03 -4.29
CA GLU A 376 -10.40 17.84 -3.90
C GLU A 376 -10.07 16.35 -3.98
N PRO A 377 -8.81 15.96 -4.17
CA PRO A 377 -8.42 14.57 -4.06
C PRO A 377 -8.41 14.14 -2.59
N PHE A 378 -9.03 13.02 -2.29
CA PHE A 378 -9.00 12.41 -0.96
C PHE A 378 -8.92 10.89 -1.03
N ALA A 379 -8.32 10.26 -0.03
CA ALA A 379 -8.36 8.82 0.14
C ALA A 379 -9.59 8.45 0.96
N LEU A 380 -10.29 7.40 0.51
CA LEU A 380 -11.43 6.83 1.19
C LEU A 380 -11.29 5.31 1.23
N ILE A 381 -11.22 4.78 2.44
CA ILE A 381 -11.11 3.35 2.69
C ILE A 381 -12.30 2.91 3.51
N ILE A 382 -13.09 1.98 2.97
CA ILE A 382 -14.27 1.45 3.63
C ILE A 382 -14.19 -0.07 3.62
N TYR A 383 -14.15 -0.67 4.80
CA TYR A 383 -14.22 -2.11 4.98
C TYR A 383 -15.58 -2.48 5.55
N VAL A 384 -16.17 -3.53 5.00
CA VAL A 384 -17.47 -4.04 5.42
C VAL A 384 -17.45 -5.56 5.48
N GLU A 385 -17.82 -6.14 6.63
CA GLU A 385 -18.23 -7.53 6.72
C GLU A 385 -19.76 -7.58 6.68
N ALA A 386 -20.34 -8.24 5.67
CA ALA A 386 -21.78 -8.31 5.46
C ALA A 386 -22.20 -9.65 4.86
N ALA A 387 -23.46 -10.02 5.02
CA ALA A 387 -24.00 -11.29 4.56
C ALA A 387 -23.82 -11.52 3.05
N SER A 388 -23.85 -10.46 2.25
CA SER A 388 -23.69 -10.50 0.80
C SER A 388 -22.87 -9.32 0.27
N SER A 389 -22.38 -9.46 -0.98
CA SER A 389 -21.68 -8.37 -1.68
C SER A 389 -22.60 -7.19 -1.96
N GLU A 390 -23.89 -7.42 -2.15
CA GLU A 390 -24.89 -6.38 -2.37
C GLU A 390 -25.07 -5.52 -1.11
N SER A 391 -25.23 -6.15 0.05
CA SER A 391 -25.32 -5.45 1.33
C SER A 391 -24.05 -4.65 1.63
N ALA A 392 -22.88 -5.22 1.34
CA ALA A 392 -21.61 -4.52 1.49
C ALA A 392 -21.51 -3.33 0.52
N GLY A 393 -21.87 -3.51 -0.75
CA GLY A 393 -21.90 -2.44 -1.75
C GLY A 393 -22.83 -1.29 -1.36
N THR A 394 -24.01 -1.60 -0.84
CA THR A 394 -24.96 -0.59 -0.32
C THR A 394 -24.36 0.19 0.85
N ALA A 395 -23.70 -0.49 1.79
CA ALA A 395 -23.06 0.16 2.92
C ALA A 395 -21.90 1.09 2.46
N ILE A 396 -21.07 0.60 1.54
CA ILE A 396 -19.95 1.39 0.96
C ILE A 396 -20.49 2.63 0.25
N ALA A 397 -21.53 2.49 -0.59
CA ALA A 397 -22.15 3.61 -1.29
C ALA A 397 -22.78 4.63 -0.33
N THR A 398 -23.45 4.17 0.74
CA THR A 398 -24.04 5.05 1.75
C THR A 398 -22.98 5.85 2.50
N LEU A 399 -21.92 5.20 2.95
CA LEU A 399 -20.79 5.85 3.64
C LEU A 399 -20.04 6.81 2.70
N GLY A 400 -19.92 6.46 1.42
CA GLY A 400 -19.43 7.35 0.37
C GLY A 400 -20.27 8.59 0.23
N SER A 401 -21.61 8.47 0.29
CA SER A 401 -22.53 9.62 0.20
C SER A 401 -22.42 10.58 1.38
N TYR A 402 -22.12 10.09 2.58
CA TYR A 402 -21.83 10.95 3.73
C TYR A 402 -20.54 11.74 3.50
N THR A 403 -19.50 11.07 2.98
CA THR A 403 -18.24 11.72 2.60
C THR A 403 -18.46 12.78 1.52
N GLN A 404 -19.23 12.47 0.49
CA GLN A 404 -19.56 13.40 -0.59
C GLN A 404 -20.24 14.67 -0.04
N LYS A 405 -21.23 14.53 0.85
CA LYS A 405 -21.90 15.66 1.52
C LYS A 405 -20.91 16.53 2.31
N TYR A 406 -19.96 15.91 3.03
CA TYR A 406 -18.92 16.63 3.73
C TYR A 406 -18.08 17.47 2.76
N ILE A 407 -17.62 16.88 1.66
CA ILE A 407 -16.82 17.59 0.66
C ILE A 407 -17.63 18.74 0.04
N GLU A 408 -18.92 18.57 -0.24
CA GLU A 408 -19.78 19.62 -0.78
C GLU A 408 -20.02 20.79 0.18
N LYS A 409 -20.05 20.54 1.50
CA LYS A 409 -20.09 21.60 2.50
C LYS A 409 -18.79 22.42 2.51
N CYS A 410 -17.65 21.80 2.14
CA CYS A 410 -16.34 22.43 2.18
C CYS A 410 -15.97 23.18 0.91
N TYR A 411 -16.51 22.78 -0.25
CA TYR A 411 -16.13 23.27 -1.57
C TYR A 411 -17.35 23.67 -2.42
N LYS A 412 -17.16 24.70 -3.27
CA LYS A 412 -18.08 25.00 -4.37
C LYS A 412 -17.73 24.21 -5.62
#